data_e0c8a8262841efc95309cc07ae754c54
#
_entry.id   e0c8a8262841efc95309cc07ae754c54
#
_cell.length_a   1.000
_cell.length_b   1.000
_cell.length_c   1.000
_cell.angle_alpha   90.00
_cell.angle_beta   90.00
_cell.angle_gamma   90.00
#
_symmetry.space_group_name_H-M   'P 1'
#
loop_
_entity.id
_entity.type
_entity.pdbx_description
1 polymer ?
#
loop_
_entity_poly.entity_id
_entity_poly.type
_entity_poly.pdbx_seq_one_letter_code
_entity_poly.pdbx_strand_id
1 'polypeptide(L)'
;TQPFTLTIDYLRVRFPTTDALEIIKNVLAMKSEYFIHEDYGMFGYEEQYIYGDISVNASKDSSMGVLLELRGMGCRNLEYVLQARGIDWYYFLSSCIDYQGVFKRIDLAVNDMGGLLDIEILRERYYANKVWKRSRTHEAVDSGKLSGTHGDTAKTFYIGSKNSSIYFCLYEKEKEQKSKGIKTDIKNRFEIRLKSGK
;
A
#
# COMPACT_ATOMS: atom_id res chain seq x y z
N THR A 1 23.38 8.16 -5.66
CA THR A 1 22.10 7.57 -5.20
C THR A 1 21.04 8.64 -5.26
N GLN A 2 19.88 8.35 -5.87
CA GLN A 2 18.78 9.31 -5.89
C GLN A 2 18.26 9.50 -4.46
N PRO A 3 18.04 10.74 -3.99
CA PRO A 3 17.62 11.01 -2.62
C PRO A 3 16.19 10.52 -2.36
N PHE A 4 15.37 10.37 -3.41
CA PHE A 4 14.00 9.91 -3.34
C PHE A 4 13.74 8.77 -4.32
N THR A 5 12.89 7.82 -3.90
CA THR A 5 12.34 6.78 -4.79
C THR A 5 10.83 6.73 -4.65
N LEU A 6 10.15 6.46 -5.76
CA LEU A 6 8.69 6.30 -5.80
C LEU A 6 8.34 4.80 -5.87
N THR A 7 7.32 4.38 -5.12
CA THR A 7 6.86 2.99 -5.13
C THR A 7 5.35 2.91 -4.88
N ILE A 8 4.71 1.87 -5.42
CA ILE A 8 3.36 1.48 -5.02
C ILE A 8 3.49 0.61 -3.77
N ASP A 9 2.85 1.00 -2.66
CA ASP A 9 2.97 0.31 -1.37
C ASP A 9 1.70 -0.47 -0.98
N TYR A 10 0.62 -0.24 -1.70
CA TYR A 10 -0.64 -0.98 -1.56
C TYR A 10 -1.48 -0.86 -2.82
N LEU A 11 -2.13 -1.92 -3.21
CA LEU A 11 -3.10 -1.90 -4.29
C LEU A 11 -4.28 -2.83 -3.97
N ARG A 12 -5.49 -2.38 -4.29
CA ARG A 12 -6.71 -3.20 -4.26
C ARG A 12 -7.55 -2.92 -5.48
N VAL A 13 -7.83 -3.96 -6.25
CA VAL A 13 -8.62 -3.89 -7.49
C VAL A 13 -9.71 -4.94 -7.45
N ARG A 14 -10.94 -4.55 -7.79
CA ARG A 14 -12.07 -5.47 -7.96
C ARG A 14 -12.36 -5.67 -9.44
N PHE A 15 -12.49 -6.93 -9.85
CA PHE A 15 -12.84 -7.35 -11.21
C PHE A 15 -14.26 -7.89 -11.25
N PRO A 16 -15.01 -7.73 -12.38
CA PRO A 16 -16.38 -8.20 -12.48
C PRO A 16 -16.48 -9.72 -12.69
N THR A 17 -15.40 -10.41 -13.05
CA THR A 17 -15.36 -11.87 -13.17
C THR A 17 -15.50 -12.57 -11.82
N THR A 18 -16.00 -13.81 -11.81
CA THR A 18 -15.97 -14.70 -10.63
C THR A 18 -14.81 -15.70 -10.67
N ASP A 19 -14.02 -15.69 -11.75
CA ASP A 19 -12.88 -16.60 -11.92
C ASP A 19 -11.58 -15.98 -11.40
N ALA A 20 -11.17 -16.39 -10.20
CA ALA A 20 -9.90 -15.97 -9.61
C ALA A 20 -8.69 -16.45 -10.41
N LEU A 21 -8.77 -17.63 -11.03
CA LEU A 21 -7.65 -18.20 -11.80
C LEU A 21 -7.40 -17.42 -13.08
N GLU A 22 -8.44 -16.86 -13.67
CA GLU A 22 -8.33 -15.94 -14.81
C GLU A 22 -7.47 -14.71 -14.42
N ILE A 23 -7.76 -14.10 -13.27
CA ILE A 23 -7.02 -12.92 -12.79
C ILE A 23 -5.57 -13.28 -12.44
N ILE A 24 -5.34 -14.42 -11.78
CA ILE A 24 -3.97 -14.90 -11.48
C ILE A 24 -3.17 -15.09 -12.76
N LYS A 25 -3.75 -15.74 -13.76
CA LYS A 25 -3.05 -16.07 -15.00
C LYS A 25 -2.84 -14.86 -15.89
N ASN A 26 -3.86 -14.06 -16.11
CA ASN A 26 -3.88 -13.06 -17.18
C ASN A 26 -3.51 -11.65 -16.67
N VAL A 27 -3.88 -11.30 -15.44
CA VAL A 27 -3.57 -9.98 -14.86
C VAL A 27 -2.26 -10.00 -14.07
N LEU A 28 -2.11 -10.95 -13.13
CA LEU A 28 -0.85 -11.11 -12.39
C LEU A 28 0.24 -11.76 -13.24
N ALA A 29 -0.12 -12.40 -14.35
CA ALA A 29 0.77 -13.18 -15.20
C ALA A 29 1.53 -14.26 -14.40
N MET A 30 0.87 -14.89 -13.43
CA MET A 30 1.43 -15.92 -12.57
C MET A 30 0.74 -17.27 -12.80
N LYS A 31 1.40 -18.35 -12.36
CA LYS A 31 0.79 -19.68 -12.36
C LYS A 31 0.00 -19.89 -11.09
N SER A 32 -1.21 -20.45 -11.20
CA SER A 32 -2.08 -20.77 -10.06
C SER A 32 -1.43 -21.74 -9.06
N GLU A 33 -0.55 -22.62 -9.55
CA GLU A 33 0.19 -23.60 -8.73
C GLU A 33 1.08 -22.95 -7.63
N TYR A 34 1.38 -21.65 -7.78
CA TYR A 34 2.16 -20.92 -6.77
C TYR A 34 1.30 -20.40 -5.62
N PHE A 35 -0.02 -20.47 -5.77
CA PHE A 35 -0.96 -19.94 -4.79
C PHE A 35 -1.51 -21.05 -3.89
N ILE A 36 -1.61 -20.77 -2.62
CA ILE A 36 -2.34 -21.59 -1.65
C ILE A 36 -3.81 -21.22 -1.78
N HIS A 37 -4.67 -22.21 -2.05
CA HIS A 37 -6.11 -22.02 -2.07
C HIS A 37 -6.69 -22.30 -0.67
N GLU A 38 -7.59 -21.45 -0.23
CA GLU A 38 -8.32 -21.55 1.03
C GLU A 38 -9.81 -21.38 0.80
N ASP A 39 -10.63 -22.23 1.43
CA ASP A 39 -12.11 -22.25 1.35
C ASP A 39 -12.77 -21.14 2.21
N TYR A 40 -12.07 -20.07 2.47
CA TYR A 40 -12.55 -18.85 3.08
C TYR A 40 -11.77 -17.66 2.53
N GLY A 41 -12.43 -16.51 2.42
CA GLY A 41 -11.82 -15.30 1.89
C GLY A 41 -11.93 -14.13 2.87
N MET A 42 -11.26 -13.04 2.55
CA MET A 42 -11.35 -11.79 3.28
C MET A 42 -12.52 -10.93 2.77
N PHE A 43 -12.95 -9.95 3.55
CA PHE A 43 -13.99 -8.96 3.17
C PHE A 43 -15.34 -9.55 2.77
N GLY A 44 -15.67 -10.76 3.26
CA GLY A 44 -16.92 -11.45 2.94
C GLY A 44 -16.86 -12.31 1.67
N TYR A 45 -15.68 -12.48 1.09
CA TYR A 45 -15.45 -13.42 -0.01
C TYR A 45 -15.43 -14.86 0.50
N GLU A 46 -15.83 -15.82 -0.35
CA GLU A 46 -16.01 -17.23 0.04
C GLU A 46 -14.72 -18.05 -0.04
N GLU A 47 -13.80 -17.66 -0.91
CA GLU A 47 -12.51 -18.32 -1.09
C GLU A 47 -11.39 -17.30 -1.38
N GLN A 48 -10.15 -17.73 -1.18
CA GLN A 48 -8.99 -16.94 -1.54
C GLN A 48 -7.82 -17.78 -2.04
N TYR A 49 -6.99 -17.15 -2.86
CA TYR A 49 -5.72 -17.66 -3.35
C TYR A 49 -4.62 -16.75 -2.86
N ILE A 50 -3.61 -17.31 -2.17
CA ILE A 50 -2.56 -16.54 -1.49
C ILE A 50 -1.19 -16.91 -2.03
N TYR A 51 -0.40 -15.90 -2.38
CA TYR A 51 1.03 -16.01 -2.64
C TYR A 51 1.77 -14.92 -1.85
N GLY A 52 2.37 -15.27 -0.71
CA GLY A 52 2.94 -14.29 0.22
C GLY A 52 1.90 -13.25 0.65
N ASP A 53 2.16 -11.97 0.38
CA ASP A 53 1.24 -10.87 0.67
C ASP A 53 0.38 -10.44 -0.55
N ILE A 54 0.27 -11.29 -1.56
CA ILE A 54 -0.68 -11.17 -2.68
C ILE A 54 -1.87 -12.05 -2.34
N SER A 55 -3.08 -11.49 -2.34
CA SER A 55 -4.31 -12.27 -2.18
C SER A 55 -5.31 -11.99 -3.30
N VAL A 56 -5.90 -13.04 -3.83
CA VAL A 56 -6.97 -13.00 -4.83
C VAL A 56 -8.18 -13.65 -4.19
N ASN A 57 -9.17 -12.86 -3.83
CA ASN A 57 -10.39 -13.31 -3.16
C ASN A 57 -11.49 -13.44 -4.20
N ALA A 58 -12.25 -14.53 -4.18
CA ALA A 58 -13.35 -14.79 -5.10
C ALA A 58 -14.66 -15.10 -4.39
N SER A 59 -15.75 -14.74 -5.04
CA SER A 59 -17.11 -15.08 -4.62
C SER A 59 -17.86 -15.64 -5.80
N LYS A 60 -18.79 -16.57 -5.52
CA LYS A 60 -19.76 -17.07 -6.50
C LYS A 60 -20.80 -16.01 -6.87
N ASP A 61 -20.96 -15.00 -6.02
CA ASP A 61 -21.80 -13.84 -6.29
C ASP A 61 -21.09 -12.89 -7.27
N SER A 62 -21.61 -12.80 -8.49
CA SER A 62 -21.07 -11.93 -9.54
C SER A 62 -21.09 -10.44 -9.18
N SER A 63 -21.94 -10.02 -8.24
CA SER A 63 -21.96 -8.64 -7.75
C SER A 63 -20.71 -8.31 -6.92
N MET A 64 -20.09 -9.29 -6.29
CA MET A 64 -18.83 -9.16 -5.57
C MET A 64 -17.62 -9.31 -6.51
N GLY A 65 -17.66 -10.25 -7.44
CA GLY A 65 -16.59 -10.52 -8.39
C GLY A 65 -15.32 -11.06 -7.73
N VAL A 66 -14.16 -10.70 -8.28
CA VAL A 66 -12.83 -11.06 -7.75
C VAL A 66 -12.14 -9.82 -7.20
N LEU A 67 -11.56 -9.92 -6.00
CA LEU A 67 -10.81 -8.86 -5.34
C LEU A 67 -9.33 -9.23 -5.24
N LEU A 68 -8.50 -8.54 -6.00
CA LEU A 68 -7.04 -8.59 -5.87
C LEU A 68 -6.58 -7.60 -4.81
N GLU A 69 -5.78 -8.05 -3.86
CA GLU A 69 -5.12 -7.19 -2.87
C GLU A 69 -3.61 -7.47 -2.84
N LEU A 70 -2.83 -6.40 -2.96
CA LEU A 70 -1.38 -6.39 -2.81
C LEU A 70 -1.04 -5.50 -1.61
N ARG A 71 -0.54 -6.10 -0.54
CA ARG A 71 -0.05 -5.36 0.63
C ARG A 71 1.44 -5.10 0.45
N GLY A 72 2.03 -4.14 1.10
CA GLY A 72 3.43 -3.72 0.99
C GLY A 72 4.42 -4.73 0.40
N MET A 73 4.65 -5.87 1.07
CA MET A 73 5.48 -6.94 0.52
C MET A 73 4.86 -7.61 -0.71
N GLY A 74 3.54 -7.69 -0.81
CA GLY A 74 2.86 -8.18 -2.02
C GLY A 74 3.16 -7.32 -3.25
N CYS A 75 3.24 -5.99 -3.09
CA CYS A 75 3.70 -5.10 -4.15
C CYS A 75 5.15 -5.39 -4.54
N ARG A 76 6.04 -5.65 -3.57
CA ARG A 76 7.44 -6.03 -3.83
C ARG A 76 7.53 -7.38 -4.54
N ASN A 77 6.77 -8.38 -4.08
CA ASN A 77 6.72 -9.69 -4.70
C ASN A 77 6.25 -9.60 -6.17
N LEU A 78 5.21 -8.80 -6.42
CA LEU A 78 4.76 -8.57 -7.80
C LEU A 78 5.85 -7.88 -8.64
N GLU A 79 6.56 -6.88 -8.12
CA GLU A 79 7.67 -6.22 -8.84
C GLU A 79 8.72 -7.21 -9.31
N TYR A 80 9.13 -8.17 -8.47
CA TYR A 80 10.07 -9.22 -8.87
C TYR A 80 9.53 -10.08 -10.02
N VAL A 81 8.24 -10.42 -9.98
CA VAL A 81 7.58 -11.17 -11.06
C VAL A 81 7.55 -10.36 -12.36
N LEU A 82 7.19 -9.08 -12.29
CA LEU A 82 7.15 -8.19 -13.44
C LEU A 82 8.55 -8.03 -14.07
N GLN A 83 9.57 -7.77 -13.24
CA GLN A 83 10.96 -7.66 -13.69
C GLN A 83 11.45 -8.94 -14.36
N ALA A 84 11.19 -10.10 -13.78
CA ALA A 84 11.55 -11.40 -14.35
C ALA A 84 10.91 -11.66 -15.72
N ARG A 85 9.80 -10.97 -16.02
CA ARG A 85 9.08 -11.06 -17.31
C ARG A 85 9.39 -9.91 -18.26
N GLY A 86 10.21 -8.95 -17.86
CA GLY A 86 10.53 -7.76 -18.67
C GLY A 86 9.34 -6.81 -18.85
N ILE A 87 8.39 -6.81 -17.93
CA ILE A 87 7.23 -5.92 -17.89
C ILE A 87 7.28 -5.03 -16.64
N ASP A 88 6.49 -3.97 -16.62
CA ASP A 88 6.50 -2.98 -15.56
C ASP A 88 5.11 -2.75 -14.92
N TRP A 89 5.04 -1.85 -13.97
CA TRP A 89 3.79 -1.44 -13.32
C TRP A 89 2.77 -0.85 -14.31
N TYR A 90 3.23 -0.15 -15.34
CA TYR A 90 2.33 0.42 -16.35
C TYR A 90 1.58 -0.68 -17.11
N TYR A 91 2.31 -1.71 -17.55
CA TYR A 91 1.71 -2.89 -18.20
C TYR A 91 0.70 -3.58 -17.29
N PHE A 92 1.07 -3.82 -16.02
CA PHE A 92 0.18 -4.47 -15.04
C PHE A 92 -1.08 -3.65 -14.77
N LEU A 93 -0.96 -2.33 -14.55
CA LEU A 93 -2.10 -1.45 -14.32
C LEU A 93 -3.02 -1.35 -15.55
N SER A 94 -2.43 -1.35 -16.75
CA SER A 94 -3.19 -1.41 -18.01
C SER A 94 -3.95 -2.73 -18.13
N SER A 95 -3.32 -3.87 -17.81
CA SER A 95 -4.01 -5.16 -17.76
C SER A 95 -5.18 -5.15 -16.76
N CYS A 96 -5.02 -4.53 -15.61
CA CYS A 96 -6.15 -4.37 -14.67
C CYS A 96 -7.34 -3.62 -15.31
N ILE A 97 -7.05 -2.56 -16.11
CA ILE A 97 -8.08 -1.78 -16.81
C ILE A 97 -8.73 -2.62 -17.92
N ASP A 98 -7.93 -3.34 -18.71
CA ASP A 98 -8.41 -4.18 -19.80
C ASP A 98 -9.38 -5.29 -19.31
N TYR A 99 -9.11 -5.81 -18.09
CA TYR A 99 -10.00 -6.75 -17.38
C TYR A 99 -11.11 -6.05 -16.57
N GLN A 100 -11.42 -4.79 -16.89
CA GLN A 100 -12.49 -3.98 -16.27
C GLN A 100 -12.32 -3.82 -14.74
N GLY A 101 -11.07 -3.83 -14.28
CA GLY A 101 -10.74 -3.67 -12.88
C GLY A 101 -11.12 -2.29 -12.34
N VAL A 102 -11.80 -2.27 -11.20
CA VAL A 102 -12.13 -1.06 -10.46
C VAL A 102 -11.16 -0.91 -9.30
N PHE A 103 -10.32 0.11 -9.36
CA PHE A 103 -9.34 0.41 -8.31
C PHE A 103 -10.05 0.88 -7.05
N LYS A 104 -10.01 0.06 -6.01
CA LYS A 104 -10.62 0.35 -4.69
C LYS A 104 -9.67 1.10 -3.77
N ARG A 105 -8.37 0.86 -3.90
CA ARG A 105 -7.33 1.60 -3.16
C ARG A 105 -5.99 1.48 -3.88
N ILE A 106 -5.24 2.59 -3.87
CA ILE A 106 -3.83 2.62 -4.23
C ILE A 106 -3.09 3.53 -3.25
N ASP A 107 -1.97 3.05 -2.70
CA ASP A 107 -1.07 3.84 -1.88
C ASP A 107 0.23 4.06 -2.65
N LEU A 108 0.54 5.32 -2.93
CA LEU A 108 1.78 5.74 -3.56
C LEU A 108 2.72 6.26 -2.47
N ALA A 109 3.93 5.73 -2.43
CA ALA A 109 4.91 6.09 -1.43
C ALA A 109 6.14 6.73 -2.05
N VAL A 110 6.54 7.88 -1.52
CA VAL A 110 7.84 8.51 -1.76
C VAL A 110 8.75 8.14 -0.59
N ASN A 111 9.80 7.41 -0.86
CA ASN A 111 10.80 7.03 0.11
C ASN A 111 11.91 8.08 0.10
N ASP A 112 12.22 8.63 1.27
CA ASP A 112 13.33 9.53 1.51
C ASP A 112 14.52 8.71 2.01
N MET A 113 15.52 8.55 1.14
CA MET A 113 16.75 7.82 1.43
C MET A 113 17.79 8.69 2.12
N GLY A 114 17.70 10.00 1.93
CA GLY A 114 18.65 10.99 2.44
C GLY A 114 18.30 11.61 3.79
N GLY A 115 17.07 11.38 4.30
CA GLY A 115 16.60 12.03 5.52
C GLY A 115 16.26 13.51 5.34
N LEU A 116 15.86 13.91 4.12
CA LEU A 116 15.53 15.30 3.79
C LEU A 116 14.13 15.71 4.27
N LEU A 117 13.22 14.74 4.48
CA LEU A 117 11.87 14.98 5.00
C LEU A 117 11.93 14.96 6.54
N ASP A 118 12.00 16.11 7.16
CA ASP A 118 11.85 16.23 8.60
C ASP A 118 10.37 16.30 8.97
N ILE A 119 9.87 15.20 9.57
CA ILE A 119 8.44 15.04 9.92
C ILE A 119 8.02 16.08 10.98
N GLU A 120 8.91 16.43 11.91
CA GLU A 120 8.61 17.41 12.95
C GLU A 120 8.50 18.83 12.37
N ILE A 121 9.45 19.23 11.55
CA ILE A 121 9.40 20.54 10.86
C ILE A 121 8.16 20.63 9.97
N LEU A 122 7.80 19.56 9.27
CA LEU A 122 6.57 19.53 8.44
C LEU A 122 5.32 19.69 9.30
N ARG A 123 5.27 19.03 10.45
CA ARG A 123 4.17 19.11 11.43
C ARG A 123 4.06 20.53 11.99
N GLU A 124 5.15 21.14 12.41
CA GLU A 124 5.19 22.53 12.90
C GLU A 124 4.71 23.54 11.84
N ARG A 125 5.21 23.41 10.60
CA ARG A 125 4.77 24.26 9.48
C ARG A 125 3.30 24.09 9.17
N TYR A 126 2.79 22.87 9.28
CA TYR A 126 1.35 22.59 9.11
C TYR A 126 0.54 23.32 10.18
N TYR A 127 0.89 23.21 11.45
CA TYR A 127 0.20 23.90 12.54
C TYR A 127 0.31 25.44 12.44
N ALA A 128 1.46 25.93 12.01
CA ALA A 128 1.68 27.35 11.80
C ALA A 128 1.00 27.92 10.53
N ASN A 129 0.21 27.15 9.80
CA ASN A 129 -0.41 27.52 8.52
C ASN A 129 0.59 27.97 7.44
N LYS A 130 1.84 27.50 7.50
CA LYS A 130 2.91 27.80 6.53
C LYS A 130 2.96 26.84 5.33
N VAL A 131 1.99 25.92 5.23
CA VAL A 131 1.83 24.99 4.10
C VAL A 131 0.41 25.07 3.58
N TRP A 132 0.23 24.83 2.27
CA TRP A 132 -1.11 24.78 1.69
C TRP A 132 -1.87 23.58 2.29
N LYS A 133 -3.11 23.82 2.72
CA LYS A 133 -3.98 22.82 3.36
C LYS A 133 -5.23 22.59 2.51
N ARG A 134 -5.37 21.40 1.99
CA ARG A 134 -6.64 20.93 1.41
C ARG A 134 -7.55 20.29 2.46
N SER A 135 -6.97 19.69 3.49
CA SER A 135 -7.69 19.00 4.57
C SER A 135 -7.71 19.83 5.86
N ARG A 136 -8.85 19.83 6.55
CA ARG A 136 -9.01 20.46 7.88
C ARG A 136 -8.68 19.49 9.01
N THR A 137 -8.63 18.18 8.72
CA THR A 137 -8.38 17.14 9.72
C THR A 137 -6.93 16.67 9.65
N HIS A 138 -6.34 16.42 10.79
CA HIS A 138 -5.00 15.86 10.94
C HIS A 138 -4.91 15.04 12.22
N GLU A 139 -3.94 14.14 12.30
CA GLU A 139 -3.64 13.32 13.48
C GLU A 139 -2.13 13.17 13.58
N ALA A 140 -1.56 13.44 14.74
CA ALA A 140 -0.15 13.16 15.03
C ALA A 140 -0.08 11.98 16.01
N VAL A 141 0.77 11.01 15.71
CA VAL A 141 1.01 9.84 16.55
C VAL A 141 2.51 9.72 16.79
N ASP A 142 2.90 9.79 18.04
CA ASP A 142 4.26 9.52 18.48
C ASP A 142 4.25 8.14 19.17
N SER A 143 4.78 7.12 18.48
CA SER A 143 4.81 5.75 18.98
C SER A 143 6.16 5.43 19.60
N GLY A 144 6.18 5.12 20.90
CA GLY A 144 7.34 4.70 21.64
C GLY A 144 6.99 3.69 22.72
N LYS A 145 7.96 2.84 23.11
CA LYS A 145 7.80 1.98 24.27
C LYS A 145 7.97 2.84 25.54
N LEU A 146 7.11 2.62 26.54
CA LEU A 146 7.15 3.28 27.87
C LEU A 146 8.42 2.98 28.71
N SER A 147 9.42 2.31 28.16
CA SER A 147 10.67 2.00 28.85
C SER A 147 11.76 3.01 28.56
N GLY A 148 11.77 4.10 29.31
CA GLY A 148 12.96 4.66 29.95
C GLY A 148 13.98 5.44 29.13
N THR A 149 13.82 5.67 27.82
CA THR A 149 14.73 6.56 27.07
C THR A 149 13.95 7.43 26.11
N HIS A 150 13.98 8.72 26.35
CA HIS A 150 13.27 9.78 25.60
C HIS A 150 13.74 9.98 24.14
N GLY A 151 14.38 8.99 23.50
CA GLY A 151 15.03 9.16 22.21
C GLY A 151 14.47 8.39 21.01
N ASP A 152 13.62 7.38 21.21
CA ASP A 152 13.34 6.38 20.15
C ASP A 152 11.86 6.26 19.75
N THR A 153 11.10 7.34 19.86
CA THR A 153 9.69 7.37 19.39
C THR A 153 9.63 7.60 17.89
N ALA A 154 8.99 6.66 17.15
CA ALA A 154 8.72 6.88 15.73
C ALA A 154 7.56 7.87 15.57
N LYS A 155 7.78 8.93 14.81
CA LYS A 155 6.79 9.97 14.54
C LYS A 155 5.99 9.62 13.29
N THR A 156 4.67 9.76 13.39
CA THR A 156 3.75 9.63 12.25
C THR A 156 2.81 10.82 12.23
N PHE A 157 2.62 11.41 11.07
CA PHE A 157 1.73 12.52 10.87
C PHE A 157 0.75 12.23 9.73
N TYR A 158 -0.56 12.23 10.05
CA TYR A 158 -1.63 12.04 9.09
C TYR A 158 -2.26 13.39 8.74
N ILE A 159 -2.51 13.62 7.46
CA ILE A 159 -3.24 14.78 6.96
C ILE A 159 -4.46 14.29 6.19
N GLY A 160 -5.65 14.66 6.63
CA GLY A 160 -6.90 14.15 6.13
C GLY A 160 -7.51 13.07 7.03
N SER A 161 -8.76 12.76 6.79
CA SER A 161 -9.46 11.68 7.50
C SER A 161 -9.13 10.33 6.86
N LYS A 162 -8.94 9.30 7.70
CA LYS A 162 -8.80 7.91 7.24
C LYS A 162 -10.03 7.41 6.45
N ASN A 163 -11.17 8.08 6.59
CA ASN A 163 -12.41 7.77 5.86
C ASN A 163 -12.56 8.54 4.55
N SER A 164 -11.70 9.53 4.27
CA SER A 164 -11.75 10.27 3.01
C SER A 164 -11.16 9.46 1.85
N SER A 165 -11.56 9.85 0.63
CA SER A 165 -11.03 9.25 -0.61
C SER A 165 -9.53 9.51 -0.79
N ILE A 166 -9.01 10.58 -0.17
CA ILE A 166 -7.59 10.93 -0.21
C ILE A 166 -7.15 11.32 1.20
N TYR A 167 -6.06 10.72 1.68
CA TYR A 167 -5.36 11.19 2.87
C TYR A 167 -3.86 10.89 2.77
N PHE A 168 -3.07 11.59 3.56
CA PHE A 168 -1.62 11.51 3.53
C PHE A 168 -1.09 10.95 4.84
N CYS A 169 0.01 10.22 4.77
CA CYS A 169 0.72 9.69 5.91
C CYS A 169 2.21 9.96 5.75
N LEU A 170 2.79 10.66 6.70
CA LEU A 170 4.24 10.94 6.77
C LEU A 170 4.80 10.27 8.01
N TYR A 171 5.88 9.50 7.89
CA TYR A 171 6.43 8.82 9.05
C TYR A 171 7.91 8.45 8.91
N GLU A 172 8.57 8.30 10.06
CA GLU A 172 9.97 7.88 10.17
C GLU A 172 10.09 6.37 9.91
N LYS A 173 10.29 6.01 8.63
CA LYS A 173 10.30 4.61 8.16
C LYS A 173 11.41 3.77 8.79
N GLU A 174 12.60 4.35 8.96
CA GLU A 174 13.73 3.66 9.60
C GLU A 174 13.38 3.24 11.04
N LYS A 175 12.79 4.15 11.82
CA LYS A 175 12.38 3.85 13.20
C LYS A 175 11.24 2.83 13.25
N GLU A 176 10.26 2.96 12.36
CA GLU A 176 9.16 2.00 12.24
C GLU A 176 9.68 0.59 11.93
N GLN A 177 10.64 0.45 11.01
CA GLN A 177 11.22 -0.84 10.66
C GLN A 177 12.15 -1.38 11.76
N LYS A 178 12.95 -0.50 12.38
CA LYS A 178 13.81 -0.87 13.51
C LYS A 178 13.01 -1.47 14.67
N SER A 179 11.82 -0.95 14.96
CA SER A 179 10.94 -1.50 16.01
C SER A 179 10.46 -2.91 15.71
N LYS A 180 10.46 -3.32 14.44
CA LYS A 180 10.12 -4.67 13.95
C LYS A 180 11.35 -5.58 13.74
N GLY A 181 12.56 -5.08 14.06
CA GLY A 181 13.81 -5.81 13.83
C GLY A 181 14.25 -5.86 12.35
N ILE A 182 13.67 -5.02 11.49
CA ILE A 182 13.95 -4.98 10.05
C ILE A 182 14.90 -3.83 9.73
N LYS A 183 15.98 -4.10 9.00
CA LYS A 183 16.88 -3.08 8.47
C LYS A 183 16.31 -2.47 7.19
N THR A 184 16.44 -1.17 7.05
CA THR A 184 16.05 -0.43 5.85
C THR A 184 16.95 0.79 5.65
N ASP A 185 17.19 1.18 4.39
CA ASP A 185 17.90 2.41 4.05
C ASP A 185 16.94 3.61 3.91
N ILE A 186 15.63 3.36 3.99
CA ILE A 186 14.61 4.41 3.90
C ILE A 186 14.53 5.13 5.25
N LYS A 187 14.90 6.42 5.29
CA LYS A 187 14.82 7.24 6.50
C LYS A 187 13.39 7.62 6.84
N ASN A 188 12.74 8.29 5.90
CA ASN A 188 11.37 8.75 6.05
C ASN A 188 10.52 8.31 4.87
N ARG A 189 9.19 8.30 5.03
CA ARG A 189 8.26 8.00 3.96
C ARG A 189 7.07 8.96 3.98
N PHE A 190 6.70 9.40 2.80
CA PHE A 190 5.47 10.11 2.52
C PHE A 190 4.57 9.25 1.68
N GLU A 191 3.36 8.95 2.14
CA GLU A 191 2.36 8.17 1.42
C GLU A 191 1.14 9.00 1.06
N ILE A 192 0.67 8.85 -0.18
CA ILE A 192 -0.64 9.29 -0.62
C ILE A 192 -1.51 8.06 -0.72
N ARG A 193 -2.60 8.01 0.04
CA ARG A 193 -3.56 6.91 0.05
C ARG A 193 -4.83 7.35 -0.66
N LEU A 194 -5.07 6.74 -1.81
CA LEU A 194 -6.20 7.01 -2.68
C LEU A 194 -7.21 5.86 -2.54
N LYS A 195 -8.48 6.18 -2.31
CA LYS A 195 -9.56 5.20 -2.19
C LYS A 195 -10.70 5.59 -3.10
N SER A 196 -11.31 4.63 -3.79
CA SER A 196 -12.60 4.90 -4.44
C SER A 196 -13.65 5.13 -3.36
N GLY A 197 -14.56 6.06 -3.59
CA GLY A 197 -15.78 6.17 -2.79
C GLY A 197 -16.55 4.84 -2.77
N LYS A 198 -17.44 4.69 -1.78
CA LYS A 198 -18.35 3.54 -1.70
C LYS A 198 -19.20 3.42 -2.95
#